data_851031aef947a96adff377aa6b93bd0d
#
_entry.id   851031aef947a96adff377aa6b93bd0d
#
_cell.length_a   1.000
_cell.length_b   1.000
_cell.length_c   1.000
_cell.angle_alpha   90.00
_cell.angle_beta   90.00
_cell.angle_gamma   90.00
#
_symmetry.space_group_name_H-M   'P 1'
#
loop_
_entity.id
_entity.type
_entity.pdbx_description
1 polymer ?
#
loop_
_entity_poly.entity_id
_entity_poly.type
_entity_poly.pdbx_seq_one_letter_code
_entity_poly.pdbx_strand_id
1 'polypeptide(L)'
;MKLVRSRLNYDFIGSAALRSLPLIVLRWLPDGRREGQEWVARNPKRSDRNLGSFKINLKTGQWADFATGDKGGDVISLAAYLHGLSQPVAASKISEMLGLTTEQSS
;
A
#
# COMPACT_ATOMS: atom_id res chain seq x y z
N MET A 1 -24.58 3.23 18.05
CA MET A 1 -23.96 3.41 17.65
C MET A 1 -23.17 3.80 17.18
N LYS A 2 -22.98 3.77 17.05
CA LYS A 2 -22.29 3.97 16.51
C LYS A 2 -21.44 4.50 15.89
N LEU A 3 -21.41 4.68 15.66
CA LEU A 3 -20.74 5.54 14.96
C LEU A 3 -19.32 5.48 15.00
N VAL A 4 -18.75 5.08 15.92
CA VAL A 4 -17.35 4.81 16.03
C VAL A 4 -16.89 3.85 15.01
N ARG A 5 -17.75 2.98 14.61
CA ARG A 5 -17.37 2.01 13.59
C ARG A 5 -17.08 2.60 12.24
N SER A 6 -17.45 3.84 12.02
CA SER A 6 -17.08 4.47 10.77
C SER A 6 -15.65 5.00 10.79
N ARG A 7 -14.99 4.98 11.95
CA ARG A 7 -13.63 5.38 12.02
C ARG A 7 -12.72 4.25 11.63
N LEU A 8 -11.76 4.57 10.83
CA LEU A 8 -10.72 3.62 10.43
C LEU A 8 -9.53 3.82 11.35
N ASN A 9 -8.97 2.72 11.81
CA ASN A 9 -7.75 2.79 12.60
C ASN A 9 -6.57 2.63 11.64
N TYR A 10 -6.03 3.75 11.19
CA TYR A 10 -4.96 3.73 10.20
C TYR A 10 -3.71 3.04 10.71
N ASP A 11 -3.38 3.21 11.98
CA ASP A 11 -2.20 2.55 12.53
C ASP A 11 -2.35 1.05 12.53
N PHE A 12 -3.52 0.56 12.91
CA PHE A 12 -3.79 -0.87 12.93
C PHE A 12 -3.76 -1.45 11.52
N ILE A 13 -4.46 -0.80 10.59
CA ILE A 13 -4.54 -1.26 9.21
C ILE A 13 -3.15 -1.20 8.57
N GLY A 14 -2.44 -0.10 8.77
CA GLY A 14 -1.10 0.07 8.21
C GLY A 14 -0.12 -0.96 8.74
N SER A 15 -0.18 -1.26 10.03
CA SER A 15 0.70 -2.27 10.63
C SER A 15 0.40 -3.66 10.09
N ALA A 16 -0.89 -3.99 9.96
CA ALA A 16 -1.29 -5.28 9.40
C ALA A 16 -0.83 -5.40 7.95
N ALA A 17 -1.00 -4.33 7.19
CA ALA A 17 -0.58 -4.32 5.79
C ALA A 17 0.95 -4.45 5.67
N LEU A 18 1.67 -3.81 6.57
CA LEU A 18 3.13 -3.87 6.54
C LEU A 18 3.61 -5.30 6.76
N ARG A 19 2.98 -6.02 7.68
CA ARG A 19 3.34 -7.41 7.93
C ARG A 19 3.10 -8.30 6.71
N SER A 20 2.17 -7.93 5.85
CA SER A 20 1.84 -8.69 4.65
C SER A 20 2.39 -8.06 3.38
N LEU A 21 3.21 -7.03 3.52
CA LEU A 21 3.65 -6.24 2.36
C LEU A 21 4.35 -7.07 1.28
N PRO A 22 5.21 -8.03 1.61
CA PRO A 22 5.82 -8.85 0.55
C PRO A 22 4.79 -9.55 -0.32
N LEU A 23 3.69 -10.00 0.24
CA LEU A 23 2.62 -10.63 -0.54
C LEU A 23 1.79 -9.59 -1.28
N ILE A 24 1.59 -8.44 -0.66
CA ILE A 24 0.82 -7.36 -1.27
C ILE A 24 1.49 -6.85 -2.54
N VAL A 25 2.79 -6.63 -2.50
CA VAL A 25 3.49 -6.11 -3.68
C VAL A 25 3.53 -7.15 -4.80
N LEU A 26 3.60 -8.44 -4.48
CA LEU A 26 3.48 -9.47 -5.50
C LEU A 26 2.13 -9.40 -6.20
N ARG A 27 1.08 -9.05 -5.47
CA ARG A 27 -0.26 -8.96 -6.02
C ARG A 27 -0.46 -7.69 -6.82
N TRP A 28 0.00 -6.56 -6.28
CA TRP A 28 -0.24 -5.25 -6.90
C TRP A 28 0.76 -4.92 -8.01
N LEU A 29 1.99 -5.41 -7.87
CA LEU A 29 3.10 -5.07 -8.76
C LEU A 29 3.83 -6.36 -9.14
N PRO A 30 3.15 -7.29 -9.84
CA PRO A 30 3.70 -8.63 -10.07
C PRO A 30 4.94 -8.66 -10.95
N ASP A 31 5.16 -7.60 -11.74
CA ASP A 31 6.34 -7.54 -12.60
C ASP A 31 7.59 -7.05 -11.89
N GLY A 32 7.48 -6.73 -10.61
CA GLY A 32 8.61 -6.27 -9.85
C GLY A 32 9.50 -7.39 -9.37
N ARG A 33 10.56 -7.01 -8.69
CA ARG A 33 11.46 -7.99 -8.08
C ARG A 33 12.00 -7.42 -6.78
N ARG A 34 12.43 -8.33 -5.93
CA ARG A 34 13.01 -7.93 -4.66
C ARG A 34 14.49 -7.65 -4.81
N GLU A 35 14.92 -6.51 -4.28
CA GLU A 35 16.33 -6.16 -4.21
C GLU A 35 16.61 -5.72 -2.77
N GLY A 36 17.23 -6.61 -2.00
CA GLY A 36 17.45 -6.35 -0.59
C GLY A 36 16.11 -6.23 0.14
N GLN A 37 15.88 -5.10 0.74
CA GLN A 37 14.64 -4.85 1.46
C GLN A 37 13.63 -4.05 0.64
N GLU A 38 13.86 -3.95 -0.65
CA GLU A 38 12.99 -3.17 -1.51
C GLU A 38 12.36 -4.03 -2.59
N TRP A 39 11.14 -3.67 -2.93
CA TRP A 39 10.47 -4.19 -4.13
C TRP A 39 10.64 -3.15 -5.20
N VAL A 40 11.27 -3.53 -6.29
CA VAL A 40 11.59 -2.63 -7.40
C VAL A 40 10.69 -2.99 -8.55
N ALA A 41 9.96 -2.00 -9.07
CA ALA A 41 8.93 -2.27 -10.07
C ALA A 41 8.82 -1.14 -11.07
N ARG A 42 8.01 -1.39 -12.09
CA ARG A 42 7.54 -0.32 -12.97
C ARG A 42 6.34 0.32 -12.33
N ASN A 43 6.20 1.62 -12.51
CA ASN A 43 5.05 2.32 -12.00
C ASN A 43 3.88 2.12 -12.98
N PRO A 44 2.80 1.44 -12.55
CA PRO A 44 1.68 1.20 -13.46
C PRO A 44 0.89 2.44 -13.82
N LYS A 45 1.13 3.56 -13.13
CA LYS A 45 0.40 4.81 -13.41
C LYS A 45 1.00 5.60 -14.57
N ARG A 46 2.10 5.13 -15.12
CA ARG A 46 2.72 5.77 -16.27
C ARG A 46 3.35 4.72 -17.15
N SER A 47 3.69 5.12 -18.38
CA SER A 47 4.37 4.24 -19.32
C SER A 47 5.81 4.07 -18.92
N ASP A 48 6.04 3.15 -18.04
CA ASP A 48 7.36 2.93 -17.50
C ASP A 48 7.94 1.69 -18.15
N ARG A 49 9.05 1.86 -18.87
CA ARG A 49 9.65 0.76 -19.60
C ARG A 49 10.67 -0.01 -18.81
N ASN A 50 11.28 0.65 -17.84
CA ASN A 50 12.38 0.04 -17.11
C ASN A 50 12.03 -0.09 -15.65
N LEU A 51 12.51 -1.17 -15.05
CA LEU A 51 12.48 -1.31 -13.62
C LEU A 51 13.50 -0.35 -13.01
N GLY A 52 13.26 0.07 -11.79
CA GLY A 52 14.27 0.76 -11.03
C GLY A 52 13.88 2.10 -10.46
N SER A 53 12.91 2.78 -11.05
CA SER A 53 12.53 4.08 -10.51
C SER A 53 11.45 4.01 -9.46
N PHE A 54 10.65 2.96 -9.45
CA PHE A 54 9.56 2.82 -8.48
C PHE A 54 9.95 1.76 -7.45
N LYS A 55 10.11 2.19 -6.20
CA LYS A 55 10.61 1.30 -5.15
C LYS A 55 9.73 1.39 -3.91
N ILE A 56 9.50 0.25 -3.29
CA ILE A 56 8.76 0.14 -2.06
C ILE A 56 9.66 -0.52 -1.02
N ASN A 57 9.85 0.12 0.11
CA ASN A 57 10.63 -0.44 1.20
C ASN A 57 9.75 -1.44 1.95
N LEU A 58 10.11 -2.72 1.89
CA LEU A 58 9.31 -3.79 2.47
C LEU A 58 9.33 -3.80 3.97
N LYS A 59 10.30 -3.11 4.57
CA LYS A 59 10.40 -3.05 6.01
C LYS A 59 9.60 -1.90 6.61
N THR A 60 9.54 -0.77 5.92
CA THR A 60 8.90 0.43 6.45
C THR A 60 7.60 0.78 5.76
N GLY A 61 7.39 0.30 4.54
CA GLY A 61 6.24 0.67 3.74
C GLY A 61 6.41 1.97 2.98
N GLN A 62 7.52 2.66 3.15
CA GLN A 62 7.79 3.86 2.38
C GLN A 62 7.97 3.50 0.91
N TRP A 63 7.53 4.39 0.05
CA TRP A 63 7.64 4.15 -1.39
C TRP A 63 7.93 5.46 -2.12
N ALA A 64 8.51 5.34 -3.28
CA ALA A 64 8.80 6.52 -4.10
C ALA A 64 9.00 6.12 -5.55
N ASP A 65 8.62 7.03 -6.44
CA ASP A 65 9.00 6.96 -7.84
C ASP A 65 10.06 8.03 -8.07
N PHE A 66 11.28 7.61 -8.23
CA PHE A 66 12.40 8.54 -8.35
C PHE A 66 12.42 9.28 -9.69
N ALA A 67 11.64 8.84 -10.65
CA ALA A 67 11.54 9.53 -11.93
C ALA A 67 10.56 10.69 -11.88
N THR A 68 9.51 10.58 -11.05
CA THR A 68 8.49 11.63 -10.99
C THR A 68 8.52 12.42 -9.69
N GLY A 69 9.11 11.85 -8.63
CA GLY A 69 9.09 12.48 -7.32
C GLY A 69 7.87 12.12 -6.47
N ASP A 70 6.97 11.31 -7.00
CA ASP A 70 5.83 10.85 -6.21
C ASP A 70 6.31 9.94 -5.09
N LYS A 71 5.74 10.09 -3.90
CA LYS A 71 6.18 9.29 -2.77
C LYS A 71 5.14 9.24 -1.68
N GLY A 72 5.31 8.30 -0.79
CA GLY A 72 4.46 8.18 0.39
C GLY A 72 5.13 7.38 1.48
N GLY A 73 4.53 7.38 2.65
CA GLY A 73 5.16 6.84 3.84
C GLY A 73 4.67 5.49 4.29
N ASP A 74 3.59 4.97 3.73
CA ASP A 74 3.02 3.72 4.22
C ASP A 74 2.23 3.01 3.14
N VAL A 75 1.72 1.82 3.48
CA VAL A 75 1.00 0.97 2.54
C VAL A 75 -0.34 1.58 2.16
N ILE A 76 -0.98 2.30 3.06
CA ILE A 76 -2.25 2.94 2.75
C ILE A 76 -2.05 4.00 1.67
N SER A 77 -1.03 4.83 1.81
CA SER A 77 -0.74 5.83 0.78
C SER A 77 -0.34 5.17 -0.54
N LEU A 78 0.34 4.03 -0.48
CA LEU A 78 0.69 3.28 -1.68
C LEU A 78 -0.58 2.81 -2.40
N ALA A 79 -1.52 2.25 -1.67
CA ALA A 79 -2.79 1.81 -2.26
C ALA A 79 -3.55 2.99 -2.86
N ALA A 80 -3.60 4.10 -2.13
CA ALA A 80 -4.28 5.29 -2.63
C ALA A 80 -3.66 5.76 -3.93
N TYR A 81 -2.35 5.77 -3.99
CA TYR A 81 -1.62 6.19 -5.19
C TYR A 81 -1.87 5.25 -6.37
N LEU A 82 -1.68 3.95 -6.15
CA LEU A 82 -1.76 2.97 -7.23
C LEU A 82 -3.16 2.84 -7.81
N HIS A 83 -4.18 2.96 -6.98
CA HIS A 83 -5.56 2.71 -7.39
C HIS A 83 -6.39 3.98 -7.53
N GLY A 84 -5.76 5.14 -7.35
CA GLY A 84 -6.47 6.41 -7.49
C GLY A 84 -7.56 6.60 -6.47
N LEU A 85 -7.30 6.25 -5.22
CA LEU A 85 -8.28 6.28 -4.15
C LEU A 85 -7.94 7.34 -3.11
N SER A 86 -8.97 7.79 -2.38
CA SER A 86 -8.71 8.59 -1.20
C SER A 86 -8.12 7.71 -0.11
N GLN A 87 -7.48 8.33 0.90
CA GLN A 87 -6.90 7.57 1.99
C GLN A 87 -7.92 6.70 2.73
N PRO A 88 -9.10 7.23 3.10
CA PRO A 88 -10.08 6.38 3.77
C PRO A 88 -10.54 5.20 2.92
N VAL A 89 -10.74 5.42 1.63
CA VAL A 89 -11.16 4.33 0.74
C VAL A 89 -10.05 3.30 0.62
N ALA A 90 -8.81 3.76 0.48
CA ALA A 90 -7.66 2.86 0.41
C ALA A 90 -7.55 2.00 1.67
N ALA A 91 -7.68 2.64 2.84
CA ALA A 91 -7.61 1.92 4.11
C ALA A 91 -8.73 0.88 4.22
N SER A 92 -9.93 1.25 3.80
CA SER A 92 -11.06 0.33 3.83
C SER A 92 -10.82 -0.88 2.92
N LYS A 93 -10.29 -0.64 1.73
CA LYS A 93 -10.00 -1.72 0.79
C LYS A 93 -8.92 -2.66 1.30
N ILE A 94 -7.90 -2.11 1.92
CA ILE A 94 -6.85 -2.95 2.53
C ILE A 94 -7.45 -3.78 3.65
N SER A 95 -8.28 -3.18 4.48
CA SER A 95 -8.92 -3.87 5.57
C SER A 95 -9.73 -5.06 5.05
N GLU A 96 -10.49 -4.85 3.97
CA GLU A 96 -11.25 -5.93 3.34
C GLU A 96 -10.32 -7.00 2.79
N MET A 97 -9.30 -6.59 2.09
CA MET A 97 -8.36 -7.53 1.46
C MET A 97 -7.69 -8.43 2.49
N LEU A 98 -7.36 -7.88 3.64
CA LEU A 98 -6.67 -8.63 4.69
C LEU A 98 -7.62 -9.32 5.65
N GLY A 99 -8.93 -9.13 5.48
CA GLY A 99 -9.90 -9.74 6.35
C GLY A 99 -9.90 -9.17 7.76
N LEU A 100 -9.56 -7.89 7.90
CA LEU A 100 -9.50 -7.27 9.21
C LEU A 100 -10.88 -6.88 9.68
N THR A 101 -11.11 -7.02 10.98
CA THR A 101 -12.33 -6.57 11.60
C THR A 101 -12.03 -5.26 12.30
N THR A 102 -12.50 -4.18 11.73
CA THR A 102 -12.20 -2.87 12.28
C THR A 102 -13.33 -2.27 13.07
N GLU A 103 -14.48 -2.95 13.06
CA GLU A 103 -15.58 -2.51 13.83
C GLU A 103 -15.90 -3.45 14.85
N GLN A 104 -16.13 -3.65 15.40
CA GLN A 104 -16.41 -4.66 15.98
C GLN A 104 -17.55 -4.92 16.27
N SER A 105 -17.96 -5.12 15.87
CA SER A 105 -18.64 -5.20 15.82
C SER A 105 -19.41 -5.49 16.15
N SER A 106 -19.61 -5.45 16.40
CA SER A 106 -20.10 -5.58 16.43
C SER A 106 -20.39 -5.67 16.75
#